data_07d9bbc794ca02064431a75e6375a7cb
#
_entry.id   07d9bbc794ca02064431a75e6375a7cb
#
_cell.length_a   1.000
_cell.length_b   1.000
_cell.length_c   1.000
_cell.angle_alpha   90.00
_cell.angle_beta   90.00
_cell.angle_gamma   90.00
#
_symmetry.space_group_name_H-M   'P 1'
#
loop_
_entity.id
_entity.type
_entity.pdbx_description
1 polymer ?
#
loop_
_entity_poly.entity_id
_entity_poly.type
_entity_poly.pdbx_seq_one_letter_code
_entity_poly.pdbx_strand_id
1 'polypeptide(L)'
;MLNKDYISHYKATIRLGLPIVVGQLGVIILGFADTMMVGHYDTNSLAAVSFVNNLFTLITIMLLGFSYGITPIVGALFSQKQQFKVGETVRNALITNGIYGSLLIGIMLILYFFVDRMGQPAELLPLIRPYYITILISMIFVMIFNVFRQFTDGIMRTSIAMWILIGGNLMNILFNYLLIYGKFGFPEWGLLGAGISTMGSRILMALVYVALFLSAKAFSQYREGFLKGKTHIGSIKSIAHISTPISLQMGMETGSFTFSAIMVGWLGAIELASYQVMVTIS
;
A
#
# COMPACT_ATOMS: atom_id res chain seq x y z
N MET A 1 -5.33 -31.95 -28.26
CA MET A 1 -5.77 -30.65 -28.79
C MET A 1 -6.36 -29.86 -27.63
N LEU A 2 -5.67 -28.86 -27.11
CA LEU A 2 -6.24 -27.91 -26.13
C LEU A 2 -7.35 -27.15 -26.86
N ASN A 3 -8.57 -27.25 -26.33
CA ASN A 3 -9.75 -26.62 -26.91
C ASN A 3 -9.50 -25.09 -27.00
N LYS A 4 -9.88 -24.45 -28.13
CA LYS A 4 -9.66 -23.00 -28.36
C LYS A 4 -10.18 -22.13 -27.20
N ASP A 5 -11.18 -22.59 -26.48
CA ASP A 5 -11.76 -21.93 -25.32
C ASP A 5 -10.77 -21.88 -24.13
N TYR A 6 -10.03 -22.97 -23.86
CA TYR A 6 -9.01 -22.97 -22.81
C TYR A 6 -7.88 -21.98 -23.10
N ILE A 7 -7.41 -21.88 -24.36
CA ILE A 7 -6.36 -20.94 -24.75
C ILE A 7 -6.83 -19.49 -24.56
N SER A 8 -8.10 -19.18 -24.85
CA SER A 8 -8.67 -17.85 -24.63
C SER A 8 -8.74 -17.48 -23.15
N HIS A 9 -9.13 -18.43 -22.29
CA HIS A 9 -9.16 -18.25 -20.83
C HIS A 9 -7.76 -18.06 -20.25
N TYR A 10 -6.76 -18.86 -20.67
CA TYR A 10 -5.37 -18.67 -20.26
C TYR A 10 -4.82 -17.30 -20.65
N LYS A 11 -5.06 -16.84 -21.88
CA LYS A 11 -4.65 -15.50 -22.34
C LYS A 11 -5.31 -14.39 -21.50
N ALA A 12 -6.58 -14.53 -21.18
CA ALA A 12 -7.28 -13.55 -20.34
C ALA A 12 -6.70 -13.50 -18.92
N THR A 13 -6.44 -14.67 -18.32
CA THR A 13 -5.83 -14.77 -16.98
C THR A 13 -4.43 -14.16 -16.95
N ILE A 14 -3.57 -14.49 -17.91
CA ILE A 14 -2.22 -13.92 -18.01
C ILE A 14 -2.29 -12.40 -18.23
N ARG A 15 -3.18 -11.94 -19.11
CA ARG A 15 -3.33 -10.49 -19.38
C ARG A 15 -3.75 -9.69 -18.15
N LEU A 16 -4.53 -10.28 -17.25
CA LEU A 16 -4.94 -9.64 -16.00
C LEU A 16 -3.93 -9.85 -14.89
N GLY A 17 -3.34 -11.03 -14.76
CA GLY A 17 -2.42 -11.37 -13.69
C GLY A 17 -1.03 -10.77 -13.87
N LEU A 18 -0.49 -10.75 -15.10
CA LEU A 18 0.85 -10.24 -15.36
C LEU A 18 1.07 -8.78 -14.87
N PRO A 19 0.16 -7.83 -15.13
CA PRO A 19 0.30 -6.48 -14.61
C PRO A 19 0.30 -6.42 -13.08
N ILE A 20 -0.47 -7.26 -12.40
CA ILE A 20 -0.51 -7.33 -10.93
C ILE A 20 0.85 -7.81 -10.42
N VAL A 21 1.40 -8.88 -10.99
CA VAL A 21 2.72 -9.43 -10.62
C VAL A 21 3.82 -8.39 -10.86
N VAL A 22 3.84 -7.74 -12.02
CA VAL A 22 4.81 -6.68 -12.33
C VAL A 22 4.69 -5.52 -11.35
N GLY A 23 3.47 -5.12 -10.99
CA GLY A 23 3.23 -4.10 -9.97
C GLY A 23 3.79 -4.50 -8.60
N GLN A 24 3.60 -5.74 -8.17
CA GLN A 24 4.13 -6.25 -6.89
C GLN A 24 5.65 -6.34 -6.90
N LEU A 25 6.26 -6.82 -7.98
CA LEU A 25 7.72 -6.79 -8.14
C LEU A 25 8.27 -5.36 -8.06
N GLY A 26 7.56 -4.39 -8.63
CA GLY A 26 7.92 -2.98 -8.52
C GLY A 26 7.94 -2.49 -7.08
N VAL A 27 6.99 -2.91 -6.24
CA VAL A 27 6.95 -2.55 -4.80
C VAL A 27 8.14 -3.17 -4.04
N ILE A 28 8.48 -4.44 -4.34
CA ILE A 28 9.63 -5.13 -3.72
C ILE A 28 10.94 -4.43 -4.11
N ILE A 29 11.12 -4.14 -5.40
CA ILE A 29 12.30 -3.44 -5.90
C ILE A 29 12.43 -2.05 -5.26
N LEU A 30 11.31 -1.33 -5.10
CA LEU A 30 11.31 -0.04 -4.42
C LEU A 30 11.76 -0.15 -2.97
N GLY A 31 11.18 -1.09 -2.20
CA GLY A 31 11.57 -1.30 -0.80
C GLY A 31 13.08 -1.62 -0.66
N PHE A 32 13.62 -2.39 -1.60
CA PHE A 32 15.04 -2.68 -1.65
C PHE A 32 15.88 -1.43 -1.98
N ALA A 33 15.46 -0.64 -2.98
CA ALA A 33 16.12 0.61 -3.35
C ALA A 33 16.12 1.63 -2.20
N ASP A 34 14.98 1.82 -1.52
CA ASP A 34 14.88 2.71 -0.36
C ASP A 34 15.85 2.28 0.75
N THR A 35 15.87 0.98 1.07
CA THR A 35 16.77 0.43 2.09
C THR A 35 18.23 0.62 1.73
N MET A 36 18.62 0.37 0.47
CA MET A 36 19.98 0.58 0.00
C MET A 36 20.39 2.06 0.03
N MET A 37 19.52 2.95 -0.42
CA MET A 37 19.83 4.38 -0.50
C MET A 37 20.00 4.98 0.90
N VAL A 38 19.14 4.63 1.84
CA VAL A 38 19.25 5.10 3.24
C VAL A 38 20.46 4.43 3.94
N GLY A 39 20.68 3.13 3.72
CA GLY A 39 21.81 2.42 4.32
C GLY A 39 23.18 2.89 3.81
N HIS A 40 23.23 3.36 2.57
CA HIS A 40 24.47 3.97 2.01
C HIS A 40 24.72 5.38 2.56
N TYR A 41 23.67 6.06 3.01
CA TYR A 41 23.78 7.40 3.59
C TYR A 41 24.30 7.35 5.03
N ASP A 42 23.65 6.57 5.91
CA ASP A 42 24.00 6.45 7.33
C ASP A 42 23.39 5.21 7.97
N THR A 43 24.17 4.51 8.81
CA THR A 43 23.75 3.29 9.51
C THR A 43 22.65 3.56 10.55
N ASN A 44 22.71 4.69 11.27
CA ASN A 44 21.69 5.06 12.24
C ASN A 44 20.36 5.36 11.56
N SER A 45 20.41 6.02 10.39
CA SER A 45 19.25 6.26 9.55
C SER A 45 18.61 4.95 9.07
N LEU A 46 19.43 3.95 8.69
CA LEU A 46 18.93 2.63 8.31
C LEU A 46 18.24 1.91 9.48
N ALA A 47 18.82 1.98 10.69
CA ALA A 47 18.20 1.41 11.89
C ALA A 47 16.86 2.07 12.20
N ALA A 48 16.79 3.40 12.11
CA ALA A 48 15.57 4.18 12.33
C ALA A 48 14.47 3.84 11.29
N VAL A 49 14.80 3.76 9.99
CA VAL A 49 13.88 3.33 8.92
C VAL A 49 13.36 1.93 9.17
N SER A 50 14.25 0.99 9.48
CA SER A 50 13.88 -0.41 9.71
C SER A 50 12.90 -0.54 10.87
N PHE A 51 13.13 0.19 11.96
CA PHE A 51 12.23 0.20 13.10
C PHE A 51 10.84 0.74 12.72
N VAL A 52 10.78 1.91 12.08
CA VAL A 52 9.50 2.51 11.67
C VAL A 52 8.78 1.63 10.66
N ASN A 53 9.47 1.13 9.62
CA ASN A 53 8.84 0.28 8.61
C ASN A 53 8.28 -1.00 9.22
N ASN A 54 8.95 -1.64 10.18
CA ASN A 54 8.43 -2.80 10.90
C ASN A 54 7.12 -2.49 11.62
N LEU A 55 7.03 -1.33 12.32
CA LEU A 55 5.79 -0.91 12.97
C LEU A 55 4.66 -0.68 11.95
N PHE A 56 4.97 -0.05 10.82
CA PHE A 56 3.97 0.26 9.79
C PHE A 56 3.57 -0.93 8.92
N THR A 57 4.38 -1.99 8.85
CA THR A 57 4.11 -3.15 7.99
C THR A 57 2.77 -3.80 8.30
N LEU A 58 2.49 -4.11 9.57
CA LEU A 58 1.25 -4.75 9.98
C LEU A 58 0.04 -3.89 9.60
N ILE A 59 0.09 -2.59 9.90
CA ILE A 59 -1.00 -1.65 9.61
C ILE A 59 -1.19 -1.47 8.10
N THR A 60 -0.11 -1.40 7.33
CA THR A 60 -0.16 -1.29 5.87
C THR A 60 -0.82 -2.53 5.25
N ILE A 61 -0.48 -3.72 5.73
CA ILE A 61 -1.07 -4.98 5.26
C ILE A 61 -2.55 -5.05 5.64
N MET A 62 -2.94 -4.62 6.83
CA MET A 62 -4.35 -4.55 7.23
C MET A 62 -5.14 -3.57 6.38
N LEU A 63 -4.60 -2.38 6.06
CA LEU A 63 -5.21 -1.41 5.15
C LEU A 63 -5.38 -1.98 3.74
N LEU A 64 -4.35 -2.66 3.24
CA LEU A 64 -4.38 -3.30 1.92
C LEU A 64 -5.44 -4.41 1.88
N GLY A 65 -5.44 -5.30 2.87
CA GLY A 65 -6.40 -6.39 3.02
C GLY A 65 -7.85 -5.88 3.11
N PHE A 66 -8.08 -4.78 3.83
CA PHE A 66 -9.40 -4.16 3.89
C PHE A 66 -9.85 -3.65 2.51
N SER A 67 -8.94 -3.08 1.74
CA SER A 67 -9.24 -2.61 0.39
C SER A 67 -9.56 -3.75 -0.58
N TYR A 68 -8.98 -4.95 -0.40
CA TYR A 68 -9.22 -6.10 -1.28
C TYR A 68 -10.69 -6.54 -1.35
N GLY A 69 -11.50 -6.30 -0.30
CA GLY A 69 -12.93 -6.56 -0.32
C GLY A 69 -13.72 -5.78 -1.37
N ILE A 70 -13.14 -4.71 -1.94
CA ILE A 70 -13.79 -3.88 -2.96
C ILE A 70 -13.84 -4.61 -4.31
N THR A 71 -12.77 -5.32 -4.67
CA THR A 71 -12.64 -5.98 -5.98
C THR A 71 -13.77 -6.95 -6.31
N PRO A 72 -14.18 -7.91 -5.45
CA PRO A 72 -15.28 -8.81 -5.75
C PRO A 72 -16.62 -8.08 -5.89
N ILE A 73 -16.86 -7.03 -5.09
CA ILE A 73 -18.11 -6.24 -5.17
C ILE A 73 -18.18 -5.49 -6.51
N VAL A 74 -17.09 -4.81 -6.88
CA VAL A 74 -16.97 -4.09 -8.14
C VAL A 74 -17.07 -5.06 -9.33
N GLY A 75 -16.38 -6.21 -9.26
CA GLY A 75 -16.41 -7.23 -10.32
C GLY A 75 -17.80 -7.81 -10.55
N ALA A 76 -18.56 -8.07 -9.48
CA ALA A 76 -19.94 -8.53 -9.58
C ALA A 76 -20.86 -7.49 -10.25
N LEU A 77 -20.78 -6.22 -9.86
CA LEU A 77 -21.53 -5.13 -10.45
C LEU A 77 -21.11 -4.85 -11.90
N PHE A 78 -19.82 -4.96 -12.20
CA PHE A 78 -19.29 -4.80 -13.54
C PHE A 78 -19.80 -5.89 -14.49
N SER A 79 -19.81 -7.15 -14.07
CA SER A 79 -20.35 -8.27 -14.87
C SER A 79 -21.84 -8.12 -15.15
N GLN A 80 -22.60 -7.52 -14.22
CA GLN A 80 -24.01 -7.18 -14.37
C GLN A 80 -24.26 -5.90 -15.18
N LYS A 81 -23.21 -5.25 -15.71
CA LYS A 81 -23.28 -3.98 -16.45
C LYS A 81 -23.92 -2.81 -15.66
N GLN A 82 -23.87 -2.86 -14.33
CA GLN A 82 -24.45 -1.84 -13.44
C GLN A 82 -23.45 -0.69 -13.19
N GLN A 83 -23.08 0.03 -14.24
CA GLN A 83 -21.99 1.02 -14.23
C GLN A 83 -22.21 2.14 -13.20
N PHE A 84 -23.43 2.63 -13.05
CA PHE A 84 -23.79 3.64 -12.05
C PHE A 84 -23.49 3.13 -10.63
N LYS A 85 -23.91 1.89 -10.32
CA LYS A 85 -23.64 1.29 -9.00
C LYS A 85 -22.17 1.02 -8.75
N VAL A 86 -21.39 0.70 -9.79
CA VAL A 86 -19.92 0.60 -9.65
C VAL A 86 -19.35 1.93 -9.17
N GLY A 87 -19.72 3.06 -9.79
CA GLY A 87 -19.28 4.38 -9.37
C GLY A 87 -19.72 4.73 -7.94
N GLU A 88 -20.96 4.43 -7.58
CA GLU A 88 -21.49 4.60 -6.22
C GLU A 88 -20.72 3.74 -5.20
N THR A 89 -20.35 2.51 -5.58
CA THR A 89 -19.53 1.63 -4.73
C THR A 89 -18.15 2.22 -4.49
N VAL A 90 -17.47 2.82 -5.48
CA VAL A 90 -16.19 3.49 -5.29
C VAL A 90 -16.30 4.62 -4.27
N ARG A 91 -17.36 5.43 -4.34
CA ARG A 91 -17.62 6.49 -3.35
C ARG A 91 -17.81 5.92 -1.94
N ASN A 92 -18.66 4.92 -1.78
CA ASN A 92 -18.91 4.28 -0.49
C ASN A 92 -17.64 3.57 0.02
N ALA A 93 -16.82 2.99 -0.87
CA ALA A 93 -15.56 2.38 -0.53
C ALA A 93 -14.53 3.39 -0.01
N LEU A 94 -14.44 4.60 -0.59
CA LEU A 94 -13.59 5.67 -0.05
C LEU A 94 -13.99 6.05 1.37
N ILE A 95 -15.29 6.15 1.64
CA ILE A 95 -15.79 6.46 2.98
C ILE A 95 -15.47 5.32 3.95
N THR A 96 -15.76 4.07 3.56
CA THR A 96 -15.53 2.90 4.42
C THR A 96 -14.06 2.68 4.72
N ASN A 97 -13.18 2.78 3.70
CA ASN A 97 -11.73 2.73 3.88
C ASN A 97 -11.21 3.93 4.68
N GLY A 98 -11.80 5.12 4.48
CA GLY A 98 -11.49 6.31 5.26
C GLY A 98 -11.75 6.11 6.75
N ILE A 99 -12.92 5.56 7.12
CA ILE A 99 -13.28 5.27 8.51
C ILE A 99 -12.31 4.22 9.10
N TYR A 100 -12.12 3.09 8.40
CA TYR A 100 -11.23 2.03 8.86
C TYR A 100 -9.77 2.50 8.99
N GLY A 101 -9.29 3.21 7.98
CA GLY A 101 -7.93 3.74 7.98
C GLY A 101 -7.71 4.83 9.01
N SER A 102 -8.69 5.69 9.27
CA SER A 102 -8.60 6.68 10.35
C SER A 102 -8.49 6.01 11.73
N LEU A 103 -9.16 4.87 11.93
CA LEU A 103 -9.02 4.07 13.14
C LEU A 103 -7.57 3.57 13.28
N LEU A 104 -7.01 2.96 12.23
CA LEU A 104 -5.65 2.43 12.25
C LEU A 104 -4.59 3.55 12.38
N ILE A 105 -4.76 4.66 11.67
CA ILE A 105 -3.91 5.85 11.79
C ILE A 105 -3.99 6.42 13.20
N GLY A 106 -5.16 6.43 13.83
CA GLY A 106 -5.35 6.85 15.22
C GLY A 106 -4.58 5.97 16.20
N ILE A 107 -4.58 4.64 16.00
CA ILE A 107 -3.78 3.70 16.77
C ILE A 107 -2.28 4.03 16.62
N MET A 108 -1.82 4.24 15.39
CA MET A 108 -0.42 4.60 15.14
C MET A 108 -0.05 5.96 15.73
N LEU A 109 -0.97 6.92 15.70
CA LEU A 109 -0.76 8.21 16.35
C LEU A 109 -0.61 8.07 17.87
N ILE A 110 -1.38 7.20 18.51
CA ILE A 110 -1.21 6.87 19.93
C ILE A 110 0.16 6.22 20.16
N LEU A 111 0.54 5.24 19.34
CA LEU A 111 1.86 4.59 19.45
C LEU A 111 3.02 5.57 19.29
N TYR A 112 2.86 6.62 18.49
CA TYR A 112 3.87 7.67 18.34
C TYR A 112 4.27 8.31 19.68
N PHE A 113 3.33 8.52 20.58
CA PHE A 113 3.62 9.09 21.92
C PHE A 113 4.35 8.10 22.85
N PHE A 114 4.35 6.80 22.51
CA PHE A 114 5.04 5.76 23.26
C PHE A 114 6.36 5.31 22.64
N VAL A 115 6.76 5.88 21.50
CA VAL A 115 7.99 5.48 20.78
C VAL A 115 9.22 5.51 21.69
N ASP A 116 9.33 6.50 22.57
CA ASP A 116 10.46 6.64 23.51
C ASP A 116 10.54 5.48 24.52
N ARG A 117 9.42 4.79 24.78
CA ARG A 117 9.33 3.66 25.72
C ARG A 117 9.49 2.30 25.04
N MET A 118 9.69 2.28 23.72
CA MET A 118 9.86 1.04 22.95
C MET A 118 11.31 0.51 22.95
N GLY A 119 12.16 1.02 23.85
CA GLY A 119 13.53 0.49 24.02
C GLY A 119 14.51 0.82 22.90
N GLN A 120 14.22 1.84 22.09
CA GLN A 120 15.15 2.31 21.07
C GLN A 120 16.24 3.20 21.70
N PRO A 121 17.48 3.15 21.17
CA PRO A 121 18.56 4.06 21.61
C PRO A 121 18.13 5.51 21.49
N ALA A 122 18.45 6.33 22.50
CA ALA A 122 18.06 7.74 22.53
C ALA A 122 18.57 8.54 21.33
N GLU A 123 19.71 8.11 20.75
CA GLU A 123 20.33 8.71 19.57
C GLU A 123 19.50 8.55 18.30
N LEU A 124 18.64 7.52 18.22
CA LEU A 124 17.78 7.27 17.05
C LEU A 124 16.46 8.03 17.11
N LEU A 125 16.02 8.49 18.29
CA LEU A 125 14.72 9.15 18.45
C LEU A 125 14.55 10.42 17.59
N PRO A 126 15.59 11.30 17.44
CA PRO A 126 15.50 12.46 16.57
C PRO A 126 15.31 12.10 15.08
N LEU A 127 15.77 10.91 14.66
CA LEU A 127 15.60 10.38 13.31
C LEU A 127 14.26 9.68 13.14
N ILE A 128 13.84 8.88 14.11
CA ILE A 128 12.60 8.11 14.09
C ILE A 128 11.37 9.03 14.03
N ARG A 129 11.29 10.03 14.89
CA ARG A 129 10.08 10.85 15.06
C ARG A 129 9.65 11.58 13.77
N PRO A 130 10.52 12.36 13.08
CA PRO A 130 10.13 13.04 11.86
C PRO A 130 9.78 12.06 10.73
N TYR A 131 10.56 10.97 10.57
CA TYR A 131 10.28 9.94 9.58
C TYR A 131 8.95 9.23 9.84
N TYR A 132 8.66 8.90 11.10
CA TYR A 132 7.38 8.29 11.51
C TYR A 132 6.17 9.14 11.09
N ILE A 133 6.22 10.45 11.36
CA ILE A 133 5.13 11.37 11.01
C ILE A 133 4.93 11.47 9.49
N THR A 134 6.01 11.52 8.70
CA THR A 134 5.88 11.54 7.24
C THR A 134 5.23 10.26 6.70
N ILE A 135 5.61 9.10 7.23
CA ILE A 135 4.99 7.82 6.86
C ILE A 135 3.52 7.78 7.32
N LEU A 136 3.21 8.22 8.55
CA LEU A 136 1.84 8.25 9.08
C LEU A 136 0.91 9.08 8.19
N ILE A 137 1.30 10.30 7.83
CA ILE A 137 0.52 11.16 6.94
C ILE A 137 0.35 10.53 5.56
N SER A 138 1.38 9.87 5.05
CA SER A 138 1.34 9.22 3.73
C SER A 138 0.32 8.08 3.65
N MET A 139 -0.08 7.46 4.77
CA MET A 139 -1.07 6.39 4.81
C MET A 139 -2.44 6.83 4.28
N ILE A 140 -2.80 8.10 4.43
CA ILE A 140 -4.05 8.66 3.86
C ILE A 140 -4.07 8.49 2.34
N PHE A 141 -2.95 8.77 1.68
CA PHE A 141 -2.82 8.67 0.23
C PHE A 141 -2.73 7.20 -0.24
N VAL A 142 -2.13 6.32 0.57
CA VAL A 142 -2.15 4.87 0.35
C VAL A 142 -3.58 4.33 0.33
N MET A 143 -4.44 4.77 1.24
CA MET A 143 -5.84 4.35 1.26
C MET A 143 -6.59 4.78 -0.01
N ILE A 144 -6.44 6.05 -0.41
CA ILE A 144 -7.08 6.57 -1.63
C ILE A 144 -6.60 5.77 -2.85
N PHE A 145 -5.29 5.61 -2.98
CA PHE A 145 -4.68 4.82 -4.06
C PHE A 145 -5.24 3.40 -4.11
N ASN A 146 -5.29 2.70 -2.97
CA ASN A 146 -5.77 1.32 -2.92
C ASN A 146 -7.23 1.17 -3.32
N VAL A 147 -8.13 2.09 -2.93
CA VAL A 147 -9.53 2.05 -3.35
C VAL A 147 -9.65 2.12 -4.87
N PHE A 148 -8.95 3.05 -5.50
CA PHE A 148 -8.97 3.17 -6.97
C PHE A 148 -8.27 2.00 -7.66
N ARG A 149 -7.21 1.44 -7.08
CA ARG A 149 -6.55 0.24 -7.57
C ARG A 149 -7.54 -0.93 -7.56
N GLN A 150 -8.20 -1.21 -6.44
CA GLN A 150 -9.16 -2.31 -6.35
C GLN A 150 -10.37 -2.10 -7.27
N PHE A 151 -10.80 -0.85 -7.49
CA PHE A 151 -11.79 -0.53 -8.50
C PHE A 151 -11.32 -0.91 -9.91
N THR A 152 -10.10 -0.50 -10.32
CA THR A 152 -9.60 -0.82 -11.66
C THR A 152 -9.33 -2.31 -11.84
N ASP A 153 -8.93 -3.02 -10.80
CA ASP A 153 -8.77 -4.46 -10.80
C ASP A 153 -10.14 -5.15 -10.95
N GLY A 154 -11.17 -4.67 -10.26
CA GLY A 154 -12.54 -5.17 -10.38
C GLY A 154 -13.19 -4.97 -11.74
N ILE A 155 -12.84 -3.92 -12.48
CA ILE A 155 -13.29 -3.69 -13.87
C ILE A 155 -12.32 -4.28 -14.92
N MET A 156 -11.42 -5.19 -14.52
CA MET A 156 -10.44 -5.86 -15.38
C MET A 156 -9.45 -4.93 -16.10
N ARG A 157 -9.08 -3.78 -15.46
CA ARG A 157 -8.10 -2.82 -16.00
C ARG A 157 -6.85 -2.72 -15.12
N THR A 158 -6.25 -3.85 -14.79
CA THR A 158 -5.10 -3.98 -13.89
C THR A 158 -3.84 -3.24 -14.36
N SER A 159 -3.68 -3.06 -15.69
CA SER A 159 -2.52 -2.35 -16.26
C SER A 159 -2.44 -0.89 -15.83
N ILE A 160 -3.56 -0.24 -15.47
CA ILE A 160 -3.56 1.16 -15.01
C ILE A 160 -2.82 1.27 -13.67
N ALA A 161 -3.17 0.40 -12.72
CA ALA A 161 -2.52 0.32 -11.43
C ALA A 161 -1.02 0.05 -11.55
N MET A 162 -0.65 -0.90 -12.43
CA MET A 162 0.74 -1.23 -12.71
C MET A 162 1.55 -0.01 -13.16
N TRP A 163 1.07 0.74 -14.17
CA TRP A 163 1.80 1.90 -14.69
C TRP A 163 1.92 3.04 -13.68
N ILE A 164 0.87 3.27 -12.87
CA ILE A 164 0.92 4.28 -11.80
C ILE A 164 1.92 3.85 -10.72
N LEU A 165 1.96 2.57 -10.34
CA LEU A 165 2.95 2.04 -9.40
C LEU A 165 4.38 2.19 -9.91
N ILE A 166 4.64 1.78 -11.16
CA ILE A 166 5.98 1.92 -11.77
C ILE A 166 6.40 3.39 -11.81
N GLY A 167 5.51 4.27 -12.28
CA GLY A 167 5.79 5.71 -12.32
C GLY A 167 6.05 6.30 -10.94
N GLY A 168 5.23 5.94 -9.94
CA GLY A 168 5.39 6.38 -8.56
C GLY A 168 6.70 5.89 -7.93
N ASN A 169 7.09 4.63 -8.22
CA ASN A 169 8.34 4.05 -7.73
C ASN A 169 9.57 4.74 -8.35
N LEU A 170 9.54 5.02 -9.65
CA LEU A 170 10.61 5.78 -10.33
C LEU A 170 10.74 7.19 -9.75
N MET A 171 9.62 7.86 -9.52
CA MET A 171 9.61 9.20 -8.88
C MET A 171 10.13 9.15 -7.44
N ASN A 172 9.79 8.10 -6.69
CA ASN A 172 10.32 7.92 -5.34
C ASN A 172 11.85 7.76 -5.34
N ILE A 173 12.41 6.91 -6.19
CA ILE A 173 13.86 6.72 -6.32
C ILE A 173 14.54 8.05 -6.71
N LEU A 174 13.93 8.79 -7.65
CA LEU A 174 14.45 10.10 -8.04
C LEU A 174 14.44 11.10 -6.88
N PHE A 175 13.32 11.20 -6.17
CA PHE A 175 13.20 12.11 -5.02
C PHE A 175 14.12 11.68 -3.86
N ASN A 176 14.30 10.40 -3.63
CA ASN A 176 15.30 9.89 -2.67
C ASN A 176 16.69 10.37 -3.03
N TYR A 177 17.09 10.23 -4.29
CA TYR A 177 18.40 10.69 -4.75
C TYR A 177 18.59 12.21 -4.56
N LEU A 178 17.55 12.99 -4.80
CA LEU A 178 17.60 14.44 -4.66
C LEU A 178 17.64 14.88 -3.19
N LEU A 179 16.78 14.30 -2.34
CA LEU A 179 16.51 14.80 -0.99
C LEU A 179 17.36 14.12 0.10
N ILE A 180 17.76 12.86 -0.08
CA ILE A 180 18.68 12.20 0.86
C ILE A 180 20.08 12.80 0.72
N TYR A 181 20.57 12.92 -0.53
CA TYR A 181 21.96 13.32 -0.81
C TYR A 181 22.13 14.80 -1.18
N GLY A 182 21.06 15.61 -1.19
CA GLY A 182 21.16 17.02 -1.50
C GLY A 182 21.70 17.36 -2.90
N LYS A 183 21.31 16.58 -3.92
CA LYS A 183 21.81 16.78 -5.29
C LYS A 183 21.02 17.85 -6.04
N PHE A 184 21.63 18.41 -7.08
CA PHE A 184 21.02 19.43 -7.97
C PHE A 184 20.52 20.70 -7.25
N GLY A 185 21.14 21.07 -6.12
CA GLY A 185 20.78 22.27 -5.36
C GLY A 185 19.66 22.08 -4.34
N PHE A 186 19.17 20.86 -4.17
CA PHE A 186 18.26 20.52 -3.08
C PHE A 186 19.02 20.44 -1.75
N PRO A 187 18.39 20.78 -0.62
CA PRO A 187 19.00 20.59 0.69
C PRO A 187 19.14 19.09 1.02
N GLU A 188 20.23 18.75 1.69
CA GLU A 188 20.47 17.41 2.18
C GLU A 188 19.65 17.18 3.46
N TRP A 189 18.57 16.42 3.32
CA TRP A 189 17.66 16.13 4.44
C TRP A 189 17.85 14.72 5.02
N GLY A 190 18.77 13.94 4.45
CA GLY A 190 19.05 12.59 4.94
C GLY A 190 17.79 11.73 5.05
N LEU A 191 17.57 11.15 6.23
CA LEU A 191 16.41 10.28 6.48
C LEU A 191 15.05 11.00 6.33
N LEU A 192 14.95 12.25 6.74
CA LEU A 192 13.72 13.02 6.52
C LEU A 192 13.42 13.17 5.03
N GLY A 193 14.47 13.33 4.20
CA GLY A 193 14.36 13.34 2.75
C GLY A 193 13.75 12.04 2.19
N ALA A 194 14.13 10.87 2.72
CA ALA A 194 13.52 9.58 2.37
C ALA A 194 12.02 9.54 2.72
N GLY A 195 11.65 10.01 3.91
CA GLY A 195 10.26 10.09 4.34
C GLY A 195 9.41 11.00 3.46
N ILE A 196 9.92 12.17 3.11
CA ILE A 196 9.25 13.14 2.23
C ILE A 196 9.14 12.60 0.80
N SER A 197 10.17 11.89 0.29
CA SER A 197 10.15 11.25 -1.02
C SER A 197 9.05 10.18 -1.09
N THR A 198 8.95 9.34 -0.07
CA THR A 198 7.92 8.30 0.04
C THR A 198 6.53 8.93 0.14
N MET A 199 6.34 9.94 0.95
CA MET A 199 5.09 10.67 1.06
C MET A 199 4.72 11.34 -0.26
N GLY A 200 5.65 12.03 -0.90
CA GLY A 200 5.45 12.73 -2.17
C GLY A 200 5.05 11.78 -3.31
N SER A 201 5.70 10.64 -3.44
CA SER A 201 5.35 9.62 -4.44
C SER A 201 3.95 9.03 -4.20
N ARG A 202 3.57 8.77 -2.94
CA ARG A 202 2.22 8.29 -2.57
C ARG A 202 1.14 9.34 -2.87
N ILE A 203 1.41 10.61 -2.58
CA ILE A 203 0.53 11.73 -2.95
C ILE A 203 0.36 11.77 -4.48
N LEU A 204 1.47 11.74 -5.22
CA LEU A 204 1.44 11.77 -6.69
C LEU A 204 0.63 10.61 -7.27
N MET A 205 0.86 9.37 -6.80
CA MET A 205 0.11 8.20 -7.24
C MET A 205 -1.40 8.35 -6.97
N ALA A 206 -1.79 8.81 -5.79
CA ALA A 206 -3.19 9.04 -5.44
C ALA A 206 -3.82 10.12 -6.32
N LEU A 207 -3.13 11.26 -6.52
CA LEU A 207 -3.61 12.36 -7.36
C LEU A 207 -3.74 11.96 -8.82
N VAL A 208 -2.77 11.20 -9.37
CA VAL A 208 -2.83 10.68 -10.74
C VAL A 208 -4.04 9.76 -10.90
N TYR A 209 -4.32 8.88 -9.93
CA TYR A 209 -5.50 8.03 -10.00
C TYR A 209 -6.81 8.82 -9.98
N VAL A 210 -6.94 9.77 -9.04
CA VAL A 210 -8.12 10.63 -8.94
C VAL A 210 -8.30 11.44 -10.22
N ALA A 211 -7.23 12.04 -10.74
CA ALA A 211 -7.26 12.80 -11.99
C ALA A 211 -7.68 11.94 -13.19
N LEU A 212 -7.11 10.73 -13.33
CA LEU A 212 -7.50 9.79 -14.37
C LEU A 212 -8.97 9.38 -14.24
N PHE A 213 -9.45 9.08 -13.04
CA PHE A 213 -10.84 8.72 -12.80
C PHE A 213 -11.80 9.86 -13.18
N LEU A 214 -11.43 11.09 -12.83
CA LEU A 214 -12.27 12.26 -13.08
C LEU A 214 -12.19 12.79 -14.51
N SER A 215 -11.08 12.61 -15.24
CA SER A 215 -10.87 13.21 -16.57
C SER A 215 -10.97 12.21 -17.72
N ALA A 216 -10.49 10.96 -17.55
CA ALA A 216 -10.40 10.03 -18.65
C ALA A 216 -11.77 9.54 -19.14
N LYS A 217 -11.95 9.52 -20.47
CA LYS A 217 -13.18 9.01 -21.12
C LYS A 217 -13.47 7.54 -20.74
N ALA A 218 -12.43 6.77 -20.46
CA ALA A 218 -12.54 5.37 -20.05
C ALA A 218 -13.36 5.15 -18.77
N PHE A 219 -13.47 6.16 -17.90
CA PHE A 219 -14.19 6.09 -16.62
C PHE A 219 -15.47 6.92 -16.61
N SER A 220 -15.84 7.59 -17.72
CA SER A 220 -17.00 8.48 -17.79
C SER A 220 -18.30 7.80 -17.33
N GLN A 221 -18.47 6.51 -17.64
CA GLN A 221 -19.65 5.71 -17.29
C GLN A 221 -19.80 5.42 -15.78
N TYR A 222 -18.71 5.51 -15.00
CA TYR A 222 -18.72 5.28 -13.55
C TYR A 222 -18.78 6.61 -12.78
N ARG A 223 -18.36 7.71 -13.42
CA ARG A 223 -18.25 9.04 -12.80
C ARG A 223 -19.59 9.57 -12.33
N GLU A 224 -20.65 9.32 -13.09
CA GLU A 224 -21.98 9.76 -12.71
C GLU A 224 -22.45 9.11 -11.41
N GLY A 225 -22.25 7.80 -11.27
CA GLY A 225 -22.53 7.08 -10.03
C GLY A 225 -21.67 7.54 -8.85
N PHE A 226 -20.41 7.88 -9.10
CA PHE A 226 -19.52 8.43 -8.07
C PHE A 226 -19.94 9.82 -7.59
N LEU A 227 -20.30 10.73 -8.51
CA LEU A 227 -20.61 12.13 -8.19
C LEU A 227 -22.03 12.29 -7.66
N LYS A 228 -23.01 11.62 -8.31
CA LYS A 228 -24.46 11.75 -8.00
C LYS A 228 -25.01 10.62 -7.12
N GLY A 229 -24.25 9.53 -6.96
CA GLY A 229 -24.65 8.40 -6.11
C GLY A 229 -24.84 8.81 -4.65
N LYS A 230 -25.70 8.08 -3.95
CA LYS A 230 -25.98 8.32 -2.53
C LYS A 230 -25.03 7.50 -1.65
N THR A 231 -24.72 8.04 -0.49
CA THR A 231 -24.03 7.28 0.56
C THR A 231 -25.08 6.42 1.26
N HIS A 232 -24.99 5.10 1.08
CA HIS A 232 -25.91 4.16 1.71
C HIS A 232 -25.19 3.40 2.83
N ILE A 233 -25.73 3.47 4.03
CA ILE A 233 -25.22 2.73 5.20
C ILE A 233 -25.20 1.21 4.91
N GLY A 234 -26.17 0.68 4.15
CA GLY A 234 -26.19 -0.71 3.72
C GLY A 234 -24.97 -1.09 2.86
N SER A 235 -24.56 -0.22 1.92
CA SER A 235 -23.36 -0.43 1.10
C SER A 235 -22.08 -0.37 1.94
N ILE A 236 -21.99 0.59 2.87
CA ILE A 236 -20.88 0.70 3.82
C ILE A 236 -20.75 -0.57 4.67
N LYS A 237 -21.87 -1.05 5.24
CA LYS A 237 -21.91 -2.28 6.02
C LYS A 237 -21.52 -3.51 5.19
N SER A 238 -22.00 -3.59 3.94
CA SER A 238 -21.66 -4.71 3.04
C SER A 238 -20.17 -4.72 2.70
N ILE A 239 -19.59 -3.55 2.37
CA ILE A 239 -18.14 -3.43 2.12
C ILE A 239 -17.36 -3.81 3.39
N ALA A 240 -17.71 -3.25 4.54
CA ALA A 240 -17.04 -3.55 5.80
C ALA A 240 -17.14 -5.04 6.17
N HIS A 241 -18.30 -5.67 5.94
CA HIS A 241 -18.51 -7.09 6.24
C HIS A 241 -17.60 -8.03 5.42
N ILE A 242 -17.35 -7.68 4.15
CA ILE A 242 -16.46 -8.45 3.28
C ILE A 242 -14.99 -8.09 3.56
N SER A 243 -14.68 -6.81 3.75
CA SER A 243 -13.31 -6.30 3.89
C SER A 243 -12.68 -6.62 5.24
N THR A 244 -13.46 -6.59 6.34
CA THR A 244 -12.92 -6.82 7.69
C THR A 244 -12.32 -8.20 7.88
N PRO A 245 -12.98 -9.32 7.48
CA PRO A 245 -12.37 -10.65 7.58
C PRO A 245 -11.07 -10.77 6.78
N ILE A 246 -11.03 -10.19 5.57
CA ILE A 246 -9.82 -10.21 4.71
C ILE A 246 -8.68 -9.45 5.39
N SER A 247 -8.98 -8.26 5.92
CA SER A 247 -8.00 -7.45 6.65
C SER A 247 -7.44 -8.19 7.88
N LEU A 248 -8.33 -8.80 8.67
CA LEU A 248 -7.94 -9.57 9.86
C LEU A 248 -7.13 -10.82 9.47
N GLN A 249 -7.54 -11.53 8.42
CA GLN A 249 -6.80 -12.69 7.91
C GLN A 249 -5.37 -12.30 7.55
N MET A 250 -5.17 -11.26 6.73
CA MET A 250 -3.85 -10.79 6.33
C MET A 250 -3.03 -10.27 7.53
N GLY A 251 -3.69 -9.58 8.47
CA GLY A 251 -3.07 -9.12 9.71
C GLY A 251 -2.60 -10.27 10.60
N MET A 252 -3.44 -11.32 10.77
CA MET A 252 -3.08 -12.51 11.53
C MET A 252 -1.97 -13.33 10.86
N GLU A 253 -2.00 -13.45 9.54
CA GLU A 253 -0.96 -14.12 8.77
C GLU A 253 0.40 -13.43 8.98
N THR A 254 0.46 -12.12 8.76
CA THR A 254 1.67 -11.32 8.99
C THR A 254 2.10 -11.35 10.46
N GLY A 255 1.15 -11.25 11.39
CA GLY A 255 1.39 -11.36 12.82
C GLY A 255 1.98 -12.73 13.20
N SER A 256 1.51 -13.81 12.60
CA SER A 256 2.02 -15.17 12.83
C SER A 256 3.47 -15.33 12.39
N PHE A 257 3.85 -14.79 11.23
CA PHE A 257 5.24 -14.77 10.80
C PHE A 257 6.13 -13.95 11.75
N THR A 258 5.66 -12.79 12.18
CA THR A 258 6.39 -11.94 13.14
C THR A 258 6.55 -12.66 14.49
N PHE A 259 5.50 -13.30 14.98
CA PHE A 259 5.53 -14.05 16.25
C PHE A 259 6.46 -15.27 16.16
N SER A 260 6.41 -15.99 15.04
CA SER A 260 7.33 -17.11 14.78
C SER A 260 8.79 -16.65 14.74
N ALA A 261 9.09 -15.50 14.14
CA ALA A 261 10.42 -14.93 14.13
C ALA A 261 10.92 -14.61 15.56
N ILE A 262 10.05 -14.07 16.42
CA ILE A 262 10.39 -13.79 17.82
C ILE A 262 10.70 -15.10 18.57
N MET A 263 9.86 -16.14 18.41
CA MET A 263 10.06 -17.45 19.05
C MET A 263 11.36 -18.12 18.58
N VAL A 264 11.64 -18.07 17.28
CA VAL A 264 12.91 -18.63 16.73
C VAL A 264 14.10 -17.81 17.21
N GLY A 265 13.97 -16.50 17.40
CA GLY A 265 15.01 -15.66 17.98
C GLY A 265 15.40 -16.05 19.41
N TRP A 266 14.51 -16.67 20.17
CA TRP A 266 14.84 -17.22 21.51
C TRP A 266 15.73 -18.48 21.44
N LEU A 267 15.77 -19.17 20.29
CA LEU A 267 16.62 -20.34 20.10
C LEU A 267 18.07 -19.96 19.76
N GLY A 268 18.25 -18.83 19.09
CA GLY A 268 19.57 -18.31 18.76
C GLY A 268 19.62 -17.48 17.46
N ALA A 269 20.75 -16.82 17.24
CA ALA A 269 20.93 -15.96 16.08
C ALA A 269 21.04 -16.72 14.74
N ILE A 270 21.60 -17.94 14.77
CA ILE A 270 21.75 -18.79 13.57
C ILE A 270 20.40 -19.29 13.11
N GLU A 271 19.57 -19.75 14.04
CA GLU A 271 18.21 -20.24 13.80
C GLU A 271 17.33 -19.11 13.25
N LEU A 272 17.42 -17.92 13.83
CA LEU A 272 16.71 -16.75 13.34
C LEU A 272 17.14 -16.37 11.92
N ALA A 273 18.43 -16.38 11.62
CA ALA A 273 18.94 -16.11 10.28
C ALA A 273 18.43 -17.15 9.26
N SER A 274 18.44 -18.44 9.63
CA SER A 274 17.91 -19.52 8.79
C SER A 274 16.40 -19.35 8.53
N TYR A 275 15.65 -18.98 9.56
CA TYR A 275 14.21 -18.69 9.44
C TYR A 275 13.93 -17.52 8.50
N GLN A 276 14.72 -16.43 8.61
CA GLN A 276 14.58 -15.27 7.72
C GLN A 276 14.84 -15.61 6.26
N VAL A 277 15.83 -16.46 5.98
CA VAL A 277 16.09 -16.95 4.61
C VAL A 277 14.90 -17.75 4.10
N MET A 278 14.34 -18.67 4.91
CA MET A 278 13.14 -19.43 4.52
C MET A 278 11.94 -18.54 4.21
N VAL A 279 11.65 -17.57 5.07
CA VAL A 279 10.51 -16.64 4.87
C VAL A 279 10.72 -15.76 3.63
N THR A 280 11.97 -15.44 3.29
CA THR A 280 12.25 -14.62 2.10
C THR A 280 12.05 -15.39 0.78
N ILE A 281 12.18 -16.72 0.81
CA ILE A 281 12.04 -17.59 -0.38
C ILE A 281 10.58 -18.04 -0.57
N SER A 282 9.77 -18.11 0.49
CA SER A 282 8.37 -18.56 0.45
C SER A 282 7.39 -17.43 0.08
#